data_19363f3c40a395334224925225028cd9
#
_entry.id   19363f3c40a395334224925225028cd9
#
_cell.length_a   1.000
_cell.length_b   1.000
_cell.length_c   1.000
_cell.angle_alpha   90.00
_cell.angle_beta   90.00
_cell.angle_gamma   90.00
#
_symmetry.space_group_name_H-M   'P 1'
#
loop_
_entity.id
_entity.type
_entity.pdbx_description
1 polymer ?
#
loop_
_entity_poly.entity_id
_entity_poly.type
_entity_poly.pdbx_seq_one_letter_code
_entity_poly.pdbx_strand_id
1 'polypeptide(L)'
;MNLNFYTLSVIYLVYSFLGWVGETVVATIKGRQFTNRGMASGPFCFVYGTAGVLLAVGLADLRTNWLALFAGSFLIATVVEWVTAKFLERVHHRRWWDYSGKKFNLDGYVCLQYSVLWGVLGAVSVRWGNDLLLRLCAVFPPLLFHIAVWVSMSIAALDQISAVVVVERYAAKHPRLEQLGQELGKGKSRLQQKIAASVERRIQKAYPEAARPEPTTTAEKAMSFSDLVWLFVVGAFLGDVVETIFCRVTAGVWMSRSSLVWGPFSVVWGLALVMAAVLLRGSEERSDRSIFLFGFVMGGAYEYICSAVGELLFGVIFWDYSGFKFNLGGRVNLLYCFFWGIAAVVWIRYGYPLIAKLMAKLKKHILPWMTVVLTVFMAVNMGLSGLALARYDARTSGLAPANRLDVFLDEHFDNARMERVYPNAKKTG
;
A
#
# COMPACT_ATOMS: atom_id res chain seq x y z
N MET A 1 13.53 15.73 10.83
CA MET A 1 12.39 16.22 9.99
C MET A 1 11.11 15.86 10.74
N ASN A 2 10.23 16.84 11.00
CA ASN A 2 8.97 16.54 11.67
C ASN A 2 7.97 16.03 10.62
N LEU A 3 7.67 14.72 10.65
CA LEU A 3 6.76 14.05 9.71
C LEU A 3 5.33 14.18 10.22
N ASN A 4 4.63 15.21 9.80
CA ASN A 4 3.21 15.41 10.06
C ASN A 4 2.39 15.34 8.77
N PHE A 5 1.07 15.38 8.89
CA PHE A 5 0.15 15.31 7.74
C PHE A 5 0.49 16.32 6.64
N TYR A 6 0.75 17.58 6.99
CA TYR A 6 1.04 18.62 6.00
C TYR A 6 2.37 18.38 5.29
N THR A 7 3.40 17.98 6.03
CA THR A 7 4.71 17.62 5.48
C THR A 7 4.60 16.46 4.48
N LEU A 8 3.90 15.40 4.85
CA LEU A 8 3.71 14.23 3.99
C LEU A 8 2.86 14.56 2.77
N SER A 9 1.81 15.38 2.93
CA SER A 9 0.97 15.82 1.81
C SER A 9 1.75 16.64 0.79
N VAL A 10 2.64 17.52 1.25
CA VAL A 10 3.51 18.31 0.35
C VAL A 10 4.50 17.40 -0.37
N ILE A 11 5.16 16.48 0.33
CA ILE A 11 6.05 15.48 -0.27
C ILE A 11 5.29 14.71 -1.35
N TYR A 12 4.10 14.22 -1.04
CA TYR A 12 3.25 13.50 -1.99
C TYR A 12 2.93 14.33 -3.23
N LEU A 13 2.42 15.56 -3.05
CA LEU A 13 2.01 16.43 -4.15
C LEU A 13 3.20 16.84 -5.04
N VAL A 14 4.31 17.27 -4.42
CA VAL A 14 5.47 17.75 -5.16
C VAL A 14 6.16 16.61 -5.91
N TYR A 15 6.37 15.45 -5.30
CA TYR A 15 6.96 14.32 -6.03
C TYR A 15 6.01 13.74 -7.08
N SER A 16 4.69 13.77 -6.86
CA SER A 16 3.70 13.44 -7.91
C SER A 16 3.82 14.37 -9.12
N PHE A 17 3.98 15.67 -8.87
CA PHE A 17 4.17 16.66 -9.92
C PHE A 17 5.53 16.49 -10.63
N LEU A 18 6.62 16.38 -9.89
CA LEU A 18 7.96 16.18 -10.46
C LEU A 18 8.05 14.88 -11.27
N GLY A 19 7.44 13.80 -10.79
CA GLY A 19 7.35 12.55 -11.52
C GLY A 19 6.58 12.70 -12.83
N TRP A 20 5.46 13.41 -12.82
CA TRP A 20 4.72 13.73 -14.02
C TRP A 20 5.54 14.59 -15.01
N VAL A 21 6.27 15.60 -14.52
CA VAL A 21 7.16 16.41 -15.36
C VAL A 21 8.21 15.54 -16.01
N GLY A 22 8.91 14.71 -15.23
CA GLY A 22 9.96 13.81 -15.73
C GLY A 22 9.46 12.85 -16.81
N GLU A 23 8.35 12.15 -16.53
CA GLU A 23 7.71 11.24 -17.49
C GLU A 23 7.26 11.97 -18.77
N THR A 24 6.64 13.12 -18.62
CA THR A 24 6.13 13.92 -19.76
C THR A 24 7.28 14.45 -20.61
N VAL A 25 8.35 14.94 -19.99
CA VAL A 25 9.55 15.39 -20.71
C VAL A 25 10.19 14.26 -21.50
N VAL A 26 10.43 13.12 -20.86
CA VAL A 26 11.04 11.95 -21.51
C VAL A 26 10.17 11.46 -22.66
N ALA A 27 8.86 11.37 -22.47
CA ALA A 27 7.93 10.93 -23.51
C ALA A 27 7.85 11.94 -24.68
N THR A 28 7.84 13.23 -24.37
CA THR A 28 7.80 14.31 -25.37
C THR A 28 9.06 14.33 -26.22
N ILE A 29 10.24 14.16 -25.62
CA ILE A 29 11.52 14.10 -26.34
C ILE A 29 11.55 12.86 -27.26
N LYS A 30 11.17 11.69 -26.74
CA LYS A 30 11.15 10.44 -27.54
C LYS A 30 10.12 10.48 -28.67
N GLY A 31 8.93 10.99 -28.38
CA GLY A 31 7.82 11.03 -29.35
C GLY A 31 7.81 12.27 -30.25
N ARG A 32 8.71 13.24 -30.06
CA ARG A 32 8.75 14.55 -30.75
C ARG A 32 7.42 15.31 -30.77
N GLN A 33 6.51 14.97 -29.85
CA GLN A 33 5.20 15.60 -29.64
C GLN A 33 4.89 15.63 -28.17
N PHE A 34 4.22 16.69 -27.71
CA PHE A 34 3.79 16.78 -26.31
C PHE A 34 2.90 15.59 -25.93
N THR A 35 3.37 14.80 -24.95
CA THR A 35 2.71 13.60 -24.47
C THR A 35 2.51 13.68 -22.96
N ASN A 36 1.28 13.97 -22.53
CA ASN A 36 0.95 13.95 -21.10
C ASN A 36 0.92 12.50 -20.59
N ARG A 37 1.85 12.16 -19.70
CA ARG A 37 2.03 10.81 -19.13
C ARG A 37 1.25 10.56 -17.84
N GLY A 38 0.40 11.48 -17.40
CA GLY A 38 -0.46 11.25 -16.22
C GLY A 38 -1.59 10.25 -16.47
N MET A 39 -1.84 9.31 -15.55
CA MET A 39 -3.05 8.49 -15.57
C MET A 39 -4.29 9.35 -15.30
N ALA A 40 -4.19 10.27 -14.37
CA ALA A 40 -5.17 11.29 -14.06
C ALA A 40 -5.15 12.45 -15.07
N SER A 41 -6.15 13.34 -15.03
CA SER A 41 -6.24 14.47 -15.95
C SER A 41 -5.26 15.59 -15.60
N GLY A 42 -4.94 15.74 -14.32
CA GLY A 42 -4.01 16.71 -13.79
C GLY A 42 -2.53 16.35 -13.99
N PRO A 43 -1.64 17.27 -13.67
CA PRO A 43 -0.20 17.09 -13.79
C PRO A 43 0.37 16.32 -12.60
N PHE A 44 -0.16 15.12 -12.32
CA PHE A 44 0.25 14.32 -11.19
C PHE A 44 0.49 12.86 -11.59
N CYS A 45 1.63 12.31 -11.14
CA CYS A 45 1.95 10.90 -11.22
C CYS A 45 2.03 10.33 -9.80
N PHE A 46 0.93 9.77 -9.31
CA PHE A 46 0.74 9.37 -7.91
C PHE A 46 1.71 8.29 -7.42
N VAL A 47 2.25 7.48 -8.32
CA VAL A 47 3.28 6.48 -7.99
C VAL A 47 4.49 7.14 -7.37
N TYR A 48 4.95 8.25 -7.96
CA TYR A 48 6.11 9.01 -7.45
C TYR A 48 5.81 9.68 -6.10
N GLY A 49 4.60 10.23 -5.93
CA GLY A 49 4.18 10.79 -4.65
C GLY A 49 4.13 9.72 -3.55
N THR A 50 3.52 8.58 -3.86
CA THR A 50 3.46 7.45 -2.91
C THR A 50 4.85 6.93 -2.57
N ALA A 51 5.72 6.73 -3.56
CA ALA A 51 7.11 6.37 -3.33
C ALA A 51 7.84 7.40 -2.47
N GLY A 52 7.67 8.71 -2.78
CA GLY A 52 8.27 9.81 -2.01
C GLY A 52 7.88 9.80 -0.54
N VAL A 53 6.60 9.59 -0.22
CA VAL A 53 6.11 9.46 1.16
C VAL A 53 6.69 8.23 1.84
N LEU A 54 6.64 7.06 1.19
CA LEU A 54 7.18 5.81 1.76
C LEU A 54 8.69 5.91 2.02
N LEU A 55 9.44 6.55 1.13
CA LEU A 55 10.86 6.80 1.32
C LEU A 55 11.13 7.79 2.47
N ALA A 56 10.34 8.88 2.55
CA ALA A 56 10.50 9.88 3.61
C ALA A 56 10.22 9.31 5.00
N VAL A 57 9.19 8.45 5.11
CA VAL A 57 8.81 7.78 6.36
C VAL A 57 9.76 6.62 6.66
N GLY A 58 9.96 5.73 5.68
CA GLY A 58 10.69 4.49 5.88
C GLY A 58 12.19 4.70 6.11
N LEU A 59 12.81 5.71 5.49
CA LEU A 59 14.26 5.88 5.51
C LEU A 59 14.72 7.10 6.33
N ALA A 60 13.85 7.68 7.15
CA ALA A 60 14.17 8.86 7.98
C ALA A 60 15.41 8.63 8.83
N ASP A 61 15.52 7.47 9.50
CA ASP A 61 16.60 7.12 10.40
C ASP A 61 17.91 6.74 9.69
N LEU A 62 17.83 6.41 8.41
CA LEU A 62 18.97 5.99 7.59
C LEU A 62 19.66 7.16 6.86
N ARG A 63 19.21 8.41 7.06
CA ARG A 63 19.68 9.61 6.33
C ARG A 63 21.19 9.85 6.39
N THR A 64 21.87 9.40 7.43
CA THR A 64 23.32 9.57 7.62
C THR A 64 24.15 8.51 6.90
N ASN A 65 23.57 7.33 6.65
CA ASN A 65 24.26 6.21 6.01
C ASN A 65 23.87 6.10 4.52
N TRP A 66 24.73 6.58 3.63
CA TRP A 66 24.49 6.59 2.18
C TRP A 66 24.21 5.20 1.59
N LEU A 67 24.93 4.18 2.04
CA LEU A 67 24.77 2.83 1.50
C LEU A 67 23.41 2.25 1.90
N ALA A 68 23.04 2.39 3.18
CA ALA A 68 21.74 1.94 3.68
C ALA A 68 20.60 2.75 3.04
N LEU A 69 20.79 4.06 2.86
CA LEU A 69 19.81 4.93 2.22
C LEU A 69 19.59 4.56 0.75
N PHE A 70 20.67 4.32 0.01
CA PHE A 70 20.59 3.84 -1.38
C PHE A 70 19.91 2.47 -1.46
N ALA A 71 20.34 1.50 -0.65
CA ALA A 71 19.77 0.16 -0.63
C ALA A 71 18.28 0.17 -0.27
N GLY A 72 17.90 0.92 0.76
CA GLY A 72 16.50 1.09 1.14
C GLY A 72 15.67 1.78 0.05
N SER A 73 16.20 2.84 -0.57
CA SER A 73 15.53 3.53 -1.68
C SER A 73 15.35 2.62 -2.90
N PHE A 74 16.40 1.89 -3.27
CA PHE A 74 16.36 0.90 -4.33
C PHE A 74 15.25 -0.13 -4.11
N LEU A 75 15.20 -0.73 -2.91
CA LEU A 75 14.22 -1.76 -2.57
C LEU A 75 12.79 -1.21 -2.55
N ILE A 76 12.55 -0.13 -1.80
CA ILE A 76 11.21 0.45 -1.66
C ILE A 76 10.68 0.93 -3.01
N ALA A 77 11.48 1.66 -3.79
CA ALA A 77 11.04 2.15 -5.09
C ALA A 77 10.75 1.02 -6.07
N THR A 78 11.61 -0.03 -6.12
CA THR A 78 11.39 -1.21 -6.96
C THR A 78 10.09 -1.94 -6.59
N VAL A 79 9.82 -2.08 -5.29
CA VAL A 79 8.59 -2.71 -4.80
C VAL A 79 7.37 -1.87 -5.16
N VAL A 80 7.41 -0.56 -4.95
CA VAL A 80 6.31 0.35 -5.30
C VAL A 80 6.03 0.30 -6.81
N GLU A 81 7.08 0.35 -7.65
CA GLU A 81 6.94 0.26 -9.10
C GLU A 81 6.33 -1.07 -9.54
N TRP A 82 6.81 -2.19 -9.01
CA TRP A 82 6.30 -3.52 -9.34
C TRP A 82 4.84 -3.71 -8.88
N VAL A 83 4.53 -3.35 -7.63
CA VAL A 83 3.16 -3.45 -7.06
C VAL A 83 2.19 -2.61 -7.88
N THR A 84 2.59 -1.37 -8.18
CA THR A 84 1.74 -0.46 -8.96
C THR A 84 1.51 -0.98 -10.36
N ALA A 85 2.55 -1.44 -11.06
CA ALA A 85 2.41 -1.99 -12.40
C ALA A 85 1.46 -3.19 -12.44
N LYS A 86 1.64 -4.11 -11.50
CA LYS A 86 0.81 -5.32 -11.39
C LYS A 86 -0.63 -5.00 -11.00
N PHE A 87 -0.83 -4.06 -10.09
CA PHE A 87 -2.15 -3.57 -9.71
C PHE A 87 -2.87 -2.92 -10.89
N LEU A 88 -2.20 -2.00 -11.58
CA LEU A 88 -2.76 -1.32 -12.75
C LEU A 88 -3.11 -2.29 -13.88
N GLU A 89 -2.25 -3.26 -14.17
CA GLU A 89 -2.54 -4.29 -15.18
C GLU A 89 -3.77 -5.11 -14.80
N ARG A 90 -3.96 -5.47 -13.52
CA ARG A 90 -5.13 -6.21 -13.05
C ARG A 90 -6.43 -5.42 -13.07
N VAL A 91 -6.35 -4.14 -12.71
CA VAL A 91 -7.54 -3.26 -12.70
C VAL A 91 -7.91 -2.83 -14.11
N HIS A 92 -6.91 -2.48 -14.91
CA HIS A 92 -7.16 -1.87 -16.22
C HIS A 92 -6.97 -2.85 -17.38
N HIS A 93 -6.52 -4.08 -17.12
CA HIS A 93 -6.23 -5.11 -18.14
C HIS A 93 -5.27 -4.59 -19.24
N ARG A 94 -4.32 -3.72 -18.85
CA ARG A 94 -3.32 -3.11 -19.74
C ARG A 94 -2.02 -2.91 -19.01
N ARG A 95 -0.89 -3.17 -19.70
CA ARG A 95 0.43 -2.78 -19.24
C ARG A 95 0.67 -1.32 -19.58
N TRP A 96 1.00 -0.52 -18.56
CA TRP A 96 1.32 0.90 -18.71
C TRP A 96 2.76 1.12 -19.17
N TRP A 97 3.65 0.22 -18.81
CA TRP A 97 5.03 0.14 -19.28
C TRP A 97 5.44 -1.33 -19.34
N ASP A 98 6.46 -1.61 -20.17
CA ASP A 98 6.99 -2.95 -20.34
C ASP A 98 8.53 -2.91 -20.48
N TYR A 99 9.21 -3.53 -19.53
CA TYR A 99 10.67 -3.69 -19.52
C TYR A 99 11.11 -5.10 -19.92
N SER A 100 10.26 -5.92 -20.54
CA SER A 100 10.60 -7.30 -20.95
C SER A 100 11.84 -7.37 -21.82
N GLY A 101 12.09 -6.35 -22.66
CA GLY A 101 13.28 -6.23 -23.48
C GLY A 101 14.55 -5.77 -22.75
N LYS A 102 14.48 -5.47 -21.44
CA LYS A 102 15.64 -5.02 -20.65
C LYS A 102 16.28 -6.19 -19.91
N LYS A 103 17.61 -6.14 -19.78
CA LYS A 103 18.36 -7.13 -18.98
C LYS A 103 17.97 -6.99 -17.49
N PHE A 104 17.93 -8.12 -16.80
CA PHE A 104 17.58 -8.19 -15.36
C PHE A 104 16.23 -7.53 -15.05
N ASN A 105 15.21 -7.77 -15.88
CA ASN A 105 13.85 -7.39 -15.57
C ASN A 105 13.16 -8.48 -14.73
N LEU A 106 12.16 -8.05 -13.94
CA LEU A 106 11.26 -8.92 -13.21
C LEU A 106 9.85 -8.70 -13.75
N ASP A 107 9.32 -9.71 -14.45
CA ASP A 107 7.98 -9.72 -15.06
C ASP A 107 7.74 -8.62 -16.14
N GLY A 108 8.79 -7.94 -16.59
CA GLY A 108 8.65 -6.76 -17.43
C GLY A 108 8.15 -5.50 -16.69
N TYR A 109 7.85 -5.59 -15.40
CA TYR A 109 7.34 -4.44 -14.61
C TYR A 109 8.45 -3.56 -14.06
N VAL A 110 9.59 -4.16 -13.67
CA VAL A 110 10.77 -3.46 -13.16
C VAL A 110 12.03 -4.01 -13.82
N CYS A 111 13.10 -3.24 -13.87
CA CYS A 111 14.41 -3.72 -14.29
C CYS A 111 15.53 -3.06 -13.49
N LEU A 112 16.67 -3.76 -13.38
CA LEU A 112 17.80 -3.34 -12.55
C LEU A 112 18.27 -1.91 -12.87
N GLN A 113 18.32 -1.53 -14.15
CA GLN A 113 18.76 -0.20 -14.58
C GLN A 113 17.91 0.92 -13.97
N TYR A 114 16.58 0.78 -13.99
CA TYR A 114 15.68 1.78 -13.41
C TYR A 114 15.61 1.66 -11.89
N SER A 115 15.70 0.46 -11.34
CA SER A 115 15.78 0.29 -9.87
C SER A 115 17.01 0.98 -9.28
N VAL A 116 18.17 0.91 -9.95
CA VAL A 116 19.37 1.67 -9.54
C VAL A 116 19.12 3.19 -9.64
N LEU A 117 18.51 3.66 -10.73
CA LEU A 117 18.17 5.07 -10.89
C LEU A 117 17.25 5.56 -9.77
N TRP A 118 16.20 4.79 -9.46
CA TRP A 118 15.27 5.11 -8.36
C TRP A 118 15.96 5.06 -6.99
N GLY A 119 16.91 4.13 -6.80
CA GLY A 119 17.74 4.08 -5.60
C GLY A 119 18.54 5.36 -5.38
N VAL A 120 19.18 5.88 -6.44
CA VAL A 120 19.94 7.14 -6.38
C VAL A 120 19.01 8.33 -6.14
N LEU A 121 17.94 8.46 -6.94
CA LEU A 121 16.98 9.57 -6.81
C LEU A 121 16.29 9.57 -5.45
N GLY A 122 15.90 8.40 -4.94
CA GLY A 122 15.31 8.27 -3.62
C GLY A 122 16.28 8.66 -2.50
N ALA A 123 17.53 8.21 -2.57
CA ALA A 123 18.56 8.60 -1.61
C ALA A 123 18.80 10.12 -1.59
N VAL A 124 18.91 10.74 -2.76
CA VAL A 124 19.07 12.20 -2.89
C VAL A 124 17.83 12.94 -2.34
N SER A 125 16.63 12.44 -2.67
CA SER A 125 15.36 13.01 -2.20
C SER A 125 15.27 13.01 -0.67
N VAL A 126 15.56 11.88 -0.04
CA VAL A 126 15.48 11.74 1.42
C VAL A 126 16.60 12.52 2.12
N ARG A 127 17.81 12.53 1.56
CA ARG A 127 18.96 13.18 2.16
C ARG A 127 18.86 14.71 2.13
N TRP A 128 18.45 15.28 1.01
CA TRP A 128 18.44 16.72 0.78
C TRP A 128 17.13 17.27 0.24
N GLY A 129 16.48 16.52 -0.67
CA GLY A 129 15.30 17.00 -1.39
C GLY A 129 14.15 17.37 -0.45
N ASN A 130 13.86 16.52 0.53
CA ASN A 130 12.79 16.77 1.50
C ASN A 130 13.08 18.01 2.37
N ASP A 131 14.31 18.19 2.83
CA ASP A 131 14.68 19.37 3.65
C ASP A 131 14.60 20.66 2.83
N LEU A 132 15.06 20.64 1.58
CA LEU A 132 14.94 21.79 0.69
C LEU A 132 13.47 22.14 0.45
N LEU A 133 12.64 21.13 0.16
CA LEU A 133 11.20 21.32 -0.06
C LEU A 133 10.53 21.94 1.17
N LEU A 134 10.79 21.43 2.35
CA LEU A 134 10.20 21.93 3.59
C LEU A 134 10.67 23.34 3.94
N ARG A 135 11.94 23.68 3.68
CA ARG A 135 12.44 25.05 3.83
C ARG A 135 11.73 26.01 2.88
N LEU A 136 11.49 25.61 1.64
CA LEU A 136 10.71 26.41 0.68
C LEU A 136 9.26 26.61 1.14
N CYS A 137 8.64 25.58 1.69
CA CYS A 137 7.28 25.65 2.23
C CYS A 137 7.19 26.55 3.47
N ALA A 138 8.24 26.60 4.29
CA ALA A 138 8.28 27.41 5.51
C ALA A 138 8.28 28.94 5.24
N VAL A 139 8.50 29.37 3.99
CA VAL A 139 8.40 30.77 3.59
C VAL A 139 6.94 31.26 3.57
N PHE A 140 5.98 30.34 3.38
CA PHE A 140 4.57 30.70 3.30
C PHE A 140 3.93 30.88 4.68
N PRO A 141 2.98 31.83 4.83
CA PRO A 141 2.20 31.95 6.06
C PRO A 141 1.47 30.62 6.37
N PRO A 142 1.50 30.12 7.62
CA PRO A 142 0.99 28.80 7.97
C PRO A 142 -0.48 28.56 7.54
N LEU A 143 -1.34 29.55 7.71
CA LEU A 143 -2.75 29.42 7.32
C LEU A 143 -2.92 29.22 5.81
N LEU A 144 -2.24 30.03 5.00
CA LEU A 144 -2.29 29.91 3.54
C LEU A 144 -1.70 28.59 3.07
N PHE A 145 -0.62 28.16 3.69
CA PHE A 145 0.00 26.87 3.43
C PHE A 145 -0.97 25.70 3.70
N HIS A 146 -1.64 25.68 4.85
CA HIS A 146 -2.60 24.63 5.20
C HIS A 146 -3.79 24.62 4.22
N ILE A 147 -4.35 25.79 3.88
CA ILE A 147 -5.42 25.89 2.89
C ILE A 147 -4.96 25.36 1.52
N ALA A 148 -3.78 25.76 1.06
CA ALA A 148 -3.24 25.30 -0.22
C ALA A 148 -3.04 23.79 -0.25
N VAL A 149 -2.55 23.17 0.83
CA VAL A 149 -2.40 21.71 0.96
C VAL A 149 -3.74 21.02 0.86
N TRP A 150 -4.75 21.45 1.64
CA TRP A 150 -6.08 20.85 1.59
C TRP A 150 -6.75 20.97 0.23
N VAL A 151 -6.68 22.14 -0.41
CA VAL A 151 -7.23 22.37 -1.77
C VAL A 151 -6.52 21.48 -2.78
N SER A 152 -5.19 21.43 -2.76
CA SER A 152 -4.41 20.63 -3.72
C SER A 152 -4.64 19.13 -3.52
N MET A 153 -4.70 18.64 -2.28
CA MET A 153 -5.02 17.24 -1.97
C MET A 153 -6.43 16.87 -2.39
N SER A 154 -7.42 17.78 -2.18
CA SER A 154 -8.80 17.54 -2.61
C SER A 154 -8.90 17.47 -4.14
N ILE A 155 -8.24 18.35 -4.85
CA ILE A 155 -8.20 18.33 -6.33
C ILE A 155 -7.53 17.04 -6.82
N ALA A 156 -6.38 16.67 -6.25
CA ALA A 156 -5.66 15.47 -6.62
C ALA A 156 -6.49 14.20 -6.34
N ALA A 157 -7.18 14.12 -5.19
CA ALA A 157 -8.06 13.02 -4.84
C ALA A 157 -9.26 12.90 -5.79
N LEU A 158 -9.93 14.01 -6.10
CA LEU A 158 -11.07 14.04 -7.04
C LEU A 158 -10.63 13.62 -8.44
N ASP A 159 -9.48 14.08 -8.90
CA ASP A 159 -8.92 13.72 -10.22
C ASP A 159 -8.59 12.21 -10.27
N GLN A 160 -7.99 11.67 -9.22
CA GLN A 160 -7.69 10.24 -9.12
C GLN A 160 -8.95 9.38 -9.06
N ILE A 161 -9.92 9.74 -8.22
CA ILE A 161 -11.20 9.01 -8.12
C ILE A 161 -11.91 9.04 -9.48
N SER A 162 -11.93 10.19 -10.15
CA SER A 162 -12.57 10.31 -11.47
C SER A 162 -11.88 9.43 -12.51
N ALA A 163 -10.54 9.35 -12.51
CA ALA A 163 -9.77 8.50 -13.41
C ALA A 163 -10.05 7.01 -13.16
N VAL A 164 -10.04 6.56 -11.91
CA VAL A 164 -10.33 5.17 -11.53
C VAL A 164 -11.76 4.78 -11.89
N VAL A 165 -12.75 5.60 -11.49
CA VAL A 165 -14.18 5.33 -11.77
C VAL A 165 -14.48 5.29 -13.27
N VAL A 166 -13.85 6.15 -14.05
CA VAL A 166 -14.04 6.16 -15.51
C VAL A 166 -13.43 4.90 -16.13
N VAL A 167 -12.25 4.50 -15.70
CA VAL A 167 -11.56 3.32 -16.26
C VAL A 167 -12.25 2.01 -15.84
N GLU A 168 -12.68 1.88 -14.58
CA GLU A 168 -13.44 0.71 -14.10
C GLU A 168 -14.77 0.52 -14.85
N ARG A 169 -15.50 1.60 -15.11
CA ARG A 169 -16.77 1.51 -15.86
C ARG A 169 -16.58 1.10 -17.32
N TYR A 170 -15.41 1.36 -17.90
CA TYR A 170 -15.08 0.92 -19.25
C TYR A 170 -14.62 -0.54 -19.32
N ALA A 171 -13.98 -1.03 -18.26
CA ALA A 171 -13.58 -2.44 -18.15
C ALA A 171 -14.77 -3.37 -17.83
N ALA A 172 -15.76 -2.86 -17.10
CA ALA A 172 -16.96 -3.59 -16.73
C ALA A 172 -18.11 -3.33 -17.70
N LYS A 173 -18.08 -3.93 -18.89
CA LYS A 173 -19.30 -4.20 -19.68
C LYS A 173 -20.13 -5.25 -18.94
N HIS A 174 -20.81 -4.85 -17.86
CA HIS A 174 -21.82 -5.67 -17.22
C HIS A 174 -23.20 -5.34 -17.81
N PRO A 175 -23.90 -6.30 -18.46
CA PRO A 175 -25.21 -6.08 -19.10
C PRO A 175 -26.30 -5.61 -18.12
N ARG A 176 -26.16 -5.87 -16.81
CA ARG A 176 -27.10 -5.41 -15.78
C ARG A 176 -27.04 -3.91 -15.43
N LEU A 177 -25.88 -3.26 -15.64
CA LEU A 177 -25.75 -1.80 -15.41
C LEU A 177 -26.19 -0.99 -16.62
N GLU A 178 -26.21 -1.56 -17.82
CA GLU A 178 -26.80 -0.95 -19.02
C GLU A 178 -28.32 -0.80 -18.89
N GLN A 179 -29.00 -1.77 -18.29
CA GLN A 179 -30.45 -1.71 -18.04
C GLN A 179 -30.84 -0.64 -17.00
N LEU A 180 -30.07 -0.52 -15.90
CA LEU A 180 -30.26 0.56 -14.90
C LEU A 180 -29.87 1.96 -15.41
N GLY A 181 -28.93 2.03 -16.36
CA GLY A 181 -28.53 3.31 -16.99
C GLY A 181 -29.55 3.83 -18.00
N GLN A 182 -30.35 2.94 -18.60
CA GLN A 182 -31.42 3.31 -19.53
C GLN A 182 -32.63 3.93 -18.81
N GLU A 183 -32.89 3.55 -17.56
CA GLU A 183 -34.01 4.07 -16.76
C GLU A 183 -33.70 5.44 -16.09
N LEU A 184 -32.43 5.82 -15.89
CA LEU A 184 -32.02 7.01 -15.14
C LEU A 184 -31.65 8.24 -16.00
N GLY A 185 -32.00 8.26 -17.28
CA GLY A 185 -32.04 9.49 -18.08
C GLY A 185 -30.89 9.67 -19.08
N LYS A 186 -31.28 9.81 -20.32
CA LYS A 186 -30.46 9.99 -21.56
C LYS A 186 -29.42 11.13 -21.55
N GLY A 187 -29.51 12.08 -20.65
CA GLY A 187 -28.58 13.21 -20.57
C GLY A 187 -27.28 12.93 -19.82
N LYS A 188 -27.35 12.15 -18.74
CA LYS A 188 -26.20 11.75 -17.91
C LYS A 188 -25.26 10.79 -18.62
N SER A 189 -25.81 9.93 -19.49
CA SER A 189 -25.01 8.93 -20.24
C SER A 189 -24.11 9.58 -21.31
N ARG A 190 -24.55 10.65 -21.97
CA ARG A 190 -23.77 11.33 -23.01
C ARG A 190 -22.54 12.07 -22.46
N LEU A 191 -22.66 12.72 -21.29
CA LEU A 191 -21.53 13.38 -20.64
C LEU A 191 -20.51 12.35 -20.13
N GLN A 192 -21.00 11.27 -19.52
CA GLN A 192 -20.14 10.18 -19.05
C GLN A 192 -19.40 9.50 -20.20
N GLN A 193 -20.07 9.25 -21.34
CA GLN A 193 -19.43 8.71 -22.55
C GLN A 193 -18.38 9.64 -23.14
N LYS A 194 -18.64 10.95 -23.16
CA LYS A 194 -17.66 11.94 -23.63
C LYS A 194 -16.42 12.00 -22.74
N ILE A 195 -16.61 11.99 -21.42
CA ILE A 195 -15.51 11.98 -20.45
C ILE A 195 -14.69 10.70 -20.61
N ALA A 196 -15.35 9.55 -20.66
CA ALA A 196 -14.69 8.25 -20.82
C ALA A 196 -13.90 8.17 -22.15
N ALA A 197 -14.48 8.61 -23.27
CA ALA A 197 -13.80 8.63 -24.56
C ALA A 197 -12.64 9.64 -24.59
N SER A 198 -12.71 10.71 -23.81
CA SER A 198 -11.60 11.68 -23.67
C SER A 198 -10.44 11.08 -22.88
N VAL A 199 -10.74 10.41 -21.76
CA VAL A 199 -9.75 9.72 -20.93
C VAL A 199 -9.08 8.58 -21.71
N GLU A 200 -9.87 7.77 -22.42
CA GLU A 200 -9.34 6.67 -23.23
C GLU A 200 -8.41 7.16 -24.35
N ARG A 201 -8.82 8.18 -25.11
CA ARG A 201 -7.96 8.80 -26.15
C ARG A 201 -6.68 9.34 -25.56
N ARG A 202 -6.72 9.92 -24.35
CA ARG A 202 -5.55 10.45 -23.68
C ARG A 202 -4.62 9.32 -23.24
N ILE A 203 -5.16 8.22 -22.66
CA ILE A 203 -4.39 7.05 -22.26
C ILE A 203 -3.71 6.41 -23.48
N GLN A 204 -4.41 6.21 -24.58
CA GLN A 204 -3.83 5.69 -25.82
C GLN A 204 -2.71 6.58 -26.36
N LYS A 205 -2.89 7.91 -26.29
CA LYS A 205 -1.85 8.86 -26.72
C LYS A 205 -0.65 8.89 -25.76
N ALA A 206 -0.89 8.77 -24.46
CA ALA A 206 0.16 8.80 -23.44
C ALA A 206 0.97 7.50 -23.39
N TYR A 207 0.32 6.37 -23.66
CA TYR A 207 0.91 5.03 -23.58
C TYR A 207 0.59 4.21 -24.83
N PRO A 208 1.14 4.56 -26.01
CA PRO A 208 0.86 3.87 -27.27
C PRO A 208 1.33 2.42 -27.27
N GLU A 209 2.33 2.11 -26.45
CA GLU A 209 2.88 0.75 -26.28
C GLU A 209 2.12 -0.09 -25.24
N ALA A 210 1.09 0.45 -24.60
CA ALA A 210 0.21 -0.29 -23.71
C ALA A 210 -0.63 -1.28 -24.52
N ALA A 211 0.01 -2.38 -24.96
CA ALA A 211 -0.68 -3.48 -25.62
C ALA A 211 -1.80 -3.99 -24.70
N ARG A 212 -3.01 -4.17 -25.25
CA ARG A 212 -4.00 -5.00 -24.57
C ARG A 212 -3.41 -6.39 -24.44
N PRO A 213 -3.29 -6.96 -23.24
CA PRO A 213 -3.01 -8.38 -23.12
C PRO A 213 -4.07 -9.08 -23.97
N GLU A 214 -3.66 -10.01 -24.83
CA GLU A 214 -4.63 -10.91 -25.44
C GLU A 214 -5.40 -11.56 -24.28
N PRO A 215 -6.73 -11.68 -24.36
CA PRO A 215 -7.50 -12.36 -23.33
C PRO A 215 -6.93 -13.77 -23.24
N THR A 216 -6.12 -14.01 -22.20
CA THR A 216 -5.73 -15.36 -21.82
C THR A 216 -7.01 -16.15 -21.66
N THR A 217 -7.15 -17.25 -22.39
CA THR A 217 -8.35 -18.08 -22.56
C THR A 217 -8.87 -18.69 -21.24
N THR A 218 -8.22 -18.46 -20.14
CA THR A 218 -8.74 -18.63 -18.78
C THR A 218 -8.93 -17.26 -18.16
N ALA A 219 -10.10 -16.66 -18.41
CA ALA A 219 -10.57 -15.51 -17.64
C ALA A 219 -10.69 -15.92 -16.17
N GLU A 220 -9.59 -15.87 -15.43
CA GLU A 220 -9.61 -16.02 -13.98
C GLU A 220 -10.50 -14.93 -13.41
N LYS A 221 -11.64 -15.36 -12.91
CA LYS A 221 -12.69 -14.50 -12.35
C LYS A 221 -12.06 -13.59 -11.30
N ALA A 222 -12.08 -12.28 -11.52
CA ALA A 222 -11.55 -11.29 -10.57
C ALA A 222 -12.09 -11.57 -9.16
N MET A 223 -11.23 -11.43 -8.14
CA MET A 223 -11.67 -11.57 -6.74
C MET A 223 -12.67 -10.45 -6.44
N SER A 224 -13.84 -10.82 -5.92
CA SER A 224 -14.82 -9.83 -5.51
C SER A 224 -14.37 -9.13 -4.22
N PHE A 225 -14.92 -7.94 -3.94
CA PHE A 225 -14.69 -7.24 -2.67
C PHE A 225 -14.98 -8.16 -1.47
N SER A 226 -16.05 -8.94 -1.53
CA SER A 226 -16.39 -9.94 -0.51
C SER A 226 -15.25 -10.95 -0.31
N ASP A 227 -14.66 -11.46 -1.40
CA ASP A 227 -13.55 -12.42 -1.31
C ASP A 227 -12.33 -11.80 -0.60
N LEU A 228 -12.02 -10.52 -0.89
CA LEU A 228 -10.92 -9.80 -0.25
C LEU A 228 -11.17 -9.56 1.25
N VAL A 229 -12.38 -9.15 1.64
CA VAL A 229 -12.74 -8.93 3.05
C VAL A 229 -12.62 -10.23 3.85
N TRP A 230 -13.19 -11.33 3.33
CA TRP A 230 -13.12 -12.61 4.02
C TRP A 230 -11.69 -13.15 4.08
N LEU A 231 -10.90 -12.98 3.03
CA LEU A 231 -9.48 -13.35 3.02
C LEU A 231 -8.69 -12.53 4.06
N PHE A 232 -8.95 -11.22 4.14
CA PHE A 232 -8.35 -10.35 5.14
C PHE A 232 -8.64 -10.83 6.56
N VAL A 233 -9.91 -11.09 6.88
CA VAL A 233 -10.31 -11.49 8.24
C VAL A 233 -9.77 -12.87 8.59
N VAL A 234 -9.88 -13.84 7.69
CA VAL A 234 -9.31 -15.18 7.89
C VAL A 234 -7.79 -15.10 8.04
N GLY A 235 -7.14 -14.31 7.20
CA GLY A 235 -5.70 -14.08 7.26
C GLY A 235 -5.24 -13.41 8.54
N ALA A 236 -5.97 -12.38 8.99
CA ALA A 236 -5.70 -11.69 10.25
C ALA A 236 -5.84 -12.62 11.46
N PHE A 237 -6.88 -13.44 11.48
CA PHE A 237 -7.11 -14.41 12.54
C PHE A 237 -6.04 -15.52 12.56
N LEU A 238 -5.82 -16.17 11.43
CA LEU A 238 -4.84 -17.26 11.33
C LEU A 238 -3.42 -16.77 11.59
N GLY A 239 -3.08 -15.58 11.12
CA GLY A 239 -1.77 -14.97 11.34
C GLY A 239 -1.51 -14.69 12.81
N ASP A 240 -2.48 -14.17 13.55
CA ASP A 240 -2.37 -13.96 14.99
C ASP A 240 -2.19 -15.28 15.74
N VAL A 241 -2.97 -16.31 15.40
CA VAL A 241 -2.87 -17.65 16.01
C VAL A 241 -1.49 -18.26 15.76
N VAL A 242 -1.02 -18.23 14.50
CA VAL A 242 0.29 -18.80 14.13
C VAL A 242 1.42 -18.07 14.86
N GLU A 243 1.37 -16.74 14.90
CA GLU A 243 2.40 -15.92 15.55
C GLU A 243 2.39 -16.10 17.07
N THR A 244 1.21 -16.24 17.69
CA THR A 244 1.06 -16.53 19.12
C THR A 244 1.65 -17.90 19.47
N ILE A 245 1.40 -18.92 18.64
CA ILE A 245 2.00 -20.25 18.79
C ILE A 245 3.52 -20.19 18.60
N PHE A 246 3.98 -19.46 17.58
CA PHE A 246 5.41 -19.25 17.33
C PHE A 246 6.11 -18.61 18.54
N CYS A 247 5.54 -17.57 19.15
CA CYS A 247 6.07 -16.96 20.37
C CYS A 247 6.12 -17.97 21.53
N ARG A 248 5.11 -18.84 21.66
CA ARG A 248 5.13 -19.90 22.69
C ARG A 248 6.28 -20.87 22.50
N VAL A 249 6.52 -21.29 21.26
CA VAL A 249 7.56 -22.27 20.92
C VAL A 249 8.97 -21.66 21.05
N THR A 250 9.15 -20.41 20.63
CA THR A 250 10.48 -19.77 20.57
C THR A 250 10.86 -19.03 21.84
N ALA A 251 9.92 -18.32 22.46
CA ALA A 251 10.16 -17.50 23.66
C ALA A 251 9.63 -18.15 24.96
N GLY A 252 8.89 -19.27 24.87
CA GLY A 252 8.35 -19.98 26.02
C GLY A 252 7.15 -19.32 26.69
N VAL A 253 6.65 -18.19 26.17
CA VAL A 253 5.58 -17.41 26.76
C VAL A 253 4.38 -17.30 25.82
N TRP A 254 3.17 -17.29 26.39
CA TRP A 254 1.96 -16.93 25.68
C TRP A 254 1.83 -15.41 25.70
N MET A 255 1.86 -14.77 24.53
CA MET A 255 1.64 -13.33 24.41
C MET A 255 0.71 -13.04 23.24
N SER A 256 -0.14 -12.04 23.38
CA SER A 256 -0.99 -11.58 22.28
C SER A 256 -0.13 -11.00 21.14
N ARG A 257 -0.49 -11.35 19.92
CA ARG A 257 0.09 -10.78 18.69
C ARG A 257 -0.97 -10.01 17.89
N SER A 258 -2.12 -9.77 18.54
CA SER A 258 -3.21 -9.01 17.93
C SER A 258 -2.83 -7.55 17.68
N SER A 259 -3.23 -7.05 16.53
CA SER A 259 -3.19 -5.61 16.21
C SER A 259 -4.43 -4.87 16.70
N LEU A 260 -5.46 -5.58 17.16
CA LEU A 260 -6.77 -5.03 17.47
C LEU A 260 -7.19 -5.31 18.92
N VAL A 261 -7.92 -4.36 19.52
CA VAL A 261 -8.40 -4.45 20.91
C VAL A 261 -9.55 -5.44 21.09
N TRP A 262 -10.23 -5.81 20.00
CA TRP A 262 -11.30 -6.80 19.99
C TRP A 262 -10.92 -8.00 19.11
N GLY A 263 -10.70 -9.12 19.74
CA GLY A 263 -10.42 -10.40 19.11
C GLY A 263 -8.96 -10.57 18.67
N PRO A 264 -8.59 -11.81 18.31
CA PRO A 264 -7.24 -12.17 17.90
C PRO A 264 -7.06 -11.91 16.40
N PHE A 265 -6.79 -10.66 16.02
CA PHE A 265 -6.63 -10.27 14.63
C PHE A 265 -5.33 -9.49 14.42
N SER A 266 -4.43 -10.01 13.60
CA SER A 266 -3.24 -9.31 13.13
C SER A 266 -3.51 -8.64 11.78
N VAL A 267 -3.66 -7.31 11.78
CA VAL A 267 -3.89 -6.51 10.56
C VAL A 267 -2.76 -6.71 9.55
N VAL A 268 -1.52 -6.82 10.04
CA VAL A 268 -0.34 -7.04 9.20
C VAL A 268 -0.47 -8.35 8.42
N TRP A 269 -0.84 -9.45 9.07
CA TRP A 269 -1.05 -10.73 8.41
C TRP A 269 -2.26 -10.72 7.46
N GLY A 270 -3.35 -10.08 7.86
CA GLY A 270 -4.52 -9.93 6.99
C GLY A 270 -4.21 -9.20 5.68
N LEU A 271 -3.51 -8.08 5.77
CA LEU A 271 -3.08 -7.32 4.60
C LEU A 271 -2.03 -8.08 3.77
N ALA A 272 -1.07 -8.77 4.42
CA ALA A 272 -0.08 -9.57 3.72
C ALA A 272 -0.73 -10.67 2.87
N LEU A 273 -1.73 -11.39 3.40
CA LEU A 273 -2.40 -12.45 2.65
C LEU A 273 -3.28 -11.91 1.52
N VAL A 274 -3.97 -10.79 1.72
CA VAL A 274 -4.70 -10.13 0.64
C VAL A 274 -3.74 -9.68 -0.46
N MET A 275 -2.63 -9.02 -0.10
CA MET A 275 -1.61 -8.61 -1.06
C MET A 275 -1.02 -9.82 -1.80
N ALA A 276 -0.65 -10.87 -1.08
CA ALA A 276 -0.11 -12.09 -1.68
C ALA A 276 -1.13 -12.73 -2.65
N ALA A 277 -2.40 -12.84 -2.26
CA ALA A 277 -3.44 -13.38 -3.12
C ALA A 277 -3.68 -12.51 -4.36
N VAL A 278 -3.65 -11.18 -4.23
CA VAL A 278 -3.82 -10.26 -5.35
C VAL A 278 -2.57 -10.22 -6.22
N LEU A 279 -1.37 -10.13 -5.65
CA LEU A 279 -0.14 -9.89 -6.41
C LEU A 279 0.47 -11.18 -6.98
N LEU A 280 0.36 -12.31 -6.27
CA LEU A 280 0.95 -13.59 -6.68
C LEU A 280 -0.02 -14.51 -7.42
N ARG A 281 -1.26 -14.10 -7.63
CA ARG A 281 -2.22 -14.84 -8.44
C ARG A 281 -1.68 -15.05 -9.86
N GLY A 282 -1.85 -16.25 -10.41
CA GLY A 282 -1.27 -16.62 -11.71
C GLY A 282 0.24 -16.85 -11.64
N SER A 283 0.80 -16.99 -10.42
CA SER A 283 2.21 -17.36 -10.22
C SER A 283 2.39 -18.85 -9.93
N GLU A 284 1.32 -19.64 -10.02
CA GLU A 284 1.34 -21.08 -9.77
C GLU A 284 2.28 -21.83 -10.75
N GLU A 285 2.43 -21.33 -11.96
CA GLU A 285 3.33 -21.90 -12.98
C GLU A 285 4.79 -21.49 -12.81
N ARG A 286 5.09 -20.54 -11.90
CA ARG A 286 6.46 -20.09 -11.65
C ARG A 286 7.26 -21.11 -10.86
N SER A 287 8.58 -21.09 -11.06
CA SER A 287 9.49 -21.90 -10.25
C SER A 287 9.47 -21.46 -8.78
N ASP A 288 9.67 -22.40 -7.85
CA ASP A 288 9.75 -22.10 -6.41
C ASP A 288 10.84 -21.08 -6.10
N ARG A 289 11.95 -21.08 -6.83
CA ARG A 289 13.02 -20.08 -6.70
C ARG A 289 12.52 -18.67 -6.98
N SER A 290 11.71 -18.49 -8.03
CA SER A 290 11.14 -17.19 -8.38
C SER A 290 10.15 -16.71 -7.34
N ILE A 291 9.29 -17.60 -6.85
CA ILE A 291 8.32 -17.30 -5.78
C ILE A 291 9.06 -16.95 -4.49
N PHE A 292 10.10 -17.72 -4.14
CA PHE A 292 10.92 -17.47 -2.96
C PHE A 292 11.61 -16.10 -3.02
N LEU A 293 12.32 -15.79 -4.11
CA LEU A 293 13.00 -14.51 -4.27
C LEU A 293 12.03 -13.34 -4.21
N PHE A 294 10.87 -13.51 -4.83
CA PHE A 294 9.80 -12.53 -4.75
C PHE A 294 9.33 -12.33 -3.30
N GLY A 295 8.98 -13.41 -2.59
CA GLY A 295 8.55 -13.35 -1.20
C GLY A 295 9.63 -12.79 -0.26
N PHE A 296 10.90 -13.11 -0.50
CA PHE A 296 12.05 -12.58 0.23
C PHE A 296 12.11 -11.05 0.15
N VAL A 297 12.05 -10.49 -1.07
CA VAL A 297 12.15 -9.04 -1.29
C VAL A 297 10.87 -8.32 -0.88
N MET A 298 9.73 -8.82 -1.34
CA MET A 298 8.43 -8.17 -1.11
C MET A 298 7.99 -8.28 0.35
N GLY A 299 8.22 -9.43 0.98
CA GLY A 299 7.90 -9.64 2.39
C GLY A 299 8.77 -8.78 3.30
N GLY A 300 10.08 -8.72 3.03
CA GLY A 300 10.99 -7.84 3.77
C GLY A 300 10.64 -6.35 3.63
N ALA A 301 10.32 -5.90 2.42
CA ALA A 301 9.88 -4.52 2.20
C ALA A 301 8.54 -4.23 2.87
N TYR A 302 7.59 -5.16 2.82
CA TYR A 302 6.31 -5.05 3.49
C TYR A 302 6.48 -4.91 5.00
N GLU A 303 7.29 -5.78 5.63
CA GLU A 303 7.59 -5.74 7.06
C GLU A 303 8.25 -4.40 7.46
N TYR A 304 9.20 -3.95 6.66
CA TYR A 304 9.85 -2.66 6.87
C TYR A 304 8.86 -1.49 6.82
N ILE A 305 8.00 -1.45 5.79
CA ILE A 305 6.98 -0.41 5.62
C ILE A 305 5.97 -0.46 6.77
N CYS A 306 5.49 -1.63 7.18
CA CYS A 306 4.57 -1.77 8.30
C CYS A 306 5.17 -1.23 9.60
N SER A 307 6.45 -1.52 9.88
CA SER A 307 7.15 -0.99 11.06
C SER A 307 7.24 0.54 11.01
N ALA A 308 7.68 1.10 9.89
CA ALA A 308 7.84 2.55 9.74
C ALA A 308 6.49 3.31 9.81
N VAL A 309 5.46 2.78 9.16
CA VAL A 309 4.11 3.37 9.21
C VAL A 309 3.48 3.23 10.61
N GLY A 310 3.66 2.09 11.27
CA GLY A 310 3.19 1.88 12.65
C GLY A 310 3.80 2.89 13.62
N GLU A 311 5.12 3.12 13.53
CA GLU A 311 5.79 4.12 14.34
C GLU A 311 5.30 5.54 14.03
N LEU A 312 5.15 5.88 12.75
CA LEU A 312 4.65 7.19 12.34
C LEU A 312 3.24 7.48 12.87
N LEU A 313 2.34 6.48 12.83
CA LEU A 313 0.94 6.66 13.20
C LEU A 313 0.71 6.60 14.72
N PHE A 314 1.48 5.78 15.43
CA PHE A 314 1.22 5.45 16.82
C PHE A 314 2.37 5.79 17.76
N GLY A 315 3.53 6.25 17.26
CA GLY A 315 4.71 6.56 18.09
C GLY A 315 5.35 5.36 18.77
N VAL A 316 4.99 4.14 18.34
CA VAL A 316 5.49 2.88 18.93
C VAL A 316 5.98 1.92 17.85
N ILE A 317 6.98 1.11 18.19
CA ILE A 317 7.41 -0.03 17.39
C ILE A 317 6.93 -1.33 18.04
N PHE A 318 6.48 -2.28 17.22
CA PHE A 318 5.95 -3.56 17.68
C PHE A 318 6.98 -4.70 17.63
N TRP A 319 8.09 -4.49 16.92
CA TRP A 319 9.26 -5.39 16.85
C TRP A 319 10.52 -4.59 16.61
N ASP A 320 11.64 -5.13 17.06
CA ASP A 320 12.95 -4.49 16.96
C ASP A 320 14.02 -5.56 16.68
N TYR A 321 14.64 -5.47 15.51
CA TYR A 321 15.71 -6.36 15.06
C TYR A 321 17.11 -5.74 15.18
N SER A 322 17.28 -4.64 15.90
CA SER A 322 18.57 -3.97 16.06
C SER A 322 19.66 -4.87 16.63
N GLY A 323 19.27 -5.85 17.46
CA GLY A 323 20.17 -6.88 18.00
C GLY A 323 20.57 -8.00 17.01
N PHE A 324 19.95 -8.07 15.84
CA PHE A 324 20.28 -9.07 14.81
C PHE A 324 21.32 -8.55 13.84
N LYS A 325 22.23 -9.43 13.40
CA LYS A 325 23.14 -9.10 12.28
C LYS A 325 22.33 -8.96 10.97
N PHE A 326 22.82 -8.10 10.07
CA PHE A 326 22.17 -7.85 8.76
C PHE A 326 20.73 -7.34 8.89
N ASN A 327 20.46 -6.47 9.87
CA ASN A 327 19.21 -5.73 9.94
C ASN A 327 19.30 -4.41 9.15
N LEU A 328 18.15 -3.89 8.72
CA LEU A 328 18.00 -2.58 8.10
C LEU A 328 17.18 -1.69 9.03
N GLY A 329 17.86 -0.80 9.77
CA GLY A 329 17.24 0.13 10.70
C GLY A 329 16.45 -0.54 11.85
N GLY A 330 16.81 -1.76 12.26
CA GLY A 330 16.09 -2.53 13.28
C GLY A 330 14.69 -3.00 12.86
N ARG A 331 14.21 -2.63 11.66
CA ARG A 331 12.84 -2.85 11.21
C ARG A 331 12.62 -4.17 10.47
N VAL A 332 13.66 -4.64 9.78
CA VAL A 332 13.70 -5.92 9.08
C VAL A 332 15.10 -6.50 9.15
N ASN A 333 15.24 -7.80 9.09
CA ASN A 333 16.53 -8.45 8.99
C ASN A 333 16.54 -9.58 7.94
N LEU A 334 17.74 -9.95 7.52
CA LEU A 334 17.95 -10.91 6.45
C LEU A 334 17.32 -12.29 6.75
N LEU A 335 17.36 -12.76 7.99
CA LEU A 335 16.79 -14.04 8.39
C LEU A 335 15.27 -14.07 8.19
N TYR A 336 14.57 -13.00 8.60
CA TYR A 336 13.13 -12.91 8.43
C TYR A 336 12.73 -12.73 6.96
N CYS A 337 13.56 -12.06 6.13
CA CYS A 337 13.37 -12.07 4.69
C CYS A 337 13.39 -13.50 4.11
N PHE A 338 14.27 -14.38 4.58
CA PHE A 338 14.24 -15.80 4.21
C PHE A 338 12.94 -16.49 4.61
N PHE A 339 12.43 -16.23 5.80
CA PHE A 339 11.14 -16.76 6.23
C PHE A 339 9.98 -16.25 5.36
N TRP A 340 9.99 -14.97 4.96
CA TRP A 340 9.01 -14.43 4.01
C TRP A 340 9.10 -15.13 2.65
N GLY A 341 10.29 -15.44 2.17
CA GLY A 341 10.50 -16.23 0.93
C GLY A 341 9.89 -17.62 1.04
N ILE A 342 10.15 -18.35 2.13
CA ILE A 342 9.57 -19.67 2.39
C ILE A 342 8.04 -19.57 2.52
N ALA A 343 7.55 -18.59 3.28
CA ALA A 343 6.11 -18.36 3.47
C ALA A 343 5.39 -18.10 2.14
N ALA A 344 6.00 -17.37 1.21
CA ALA A 344 5.44 -17.13 -0.12
C ALA A 344 5.30 -18.43 -0.92
N VAL A 345 6.32 -19.32 -0.90
CA VAL A 345 6.25 -20.63 -1.57
C VAL A 345 5.16 -21.50 -0.96
N VAL A 346 5.14 -21.61 0.36
CA VAL A 346 4.12 -22.39 1.09
C VAL A 346 2.72 -21.85 0.82
N TRP A 347 2.57 -20.52 0.82
CA TRP A 347 1.30 -19.87 0.52
C TRP A 347 0.80 -20.18 -0.90
N ILE A 348 1.62 -20.02 -1.92
CA ILE A 348 1.22 -20.26 -3.31
C ILE A 348 0.94 -21.73 -3.58
N ARG A 349 1.79 -22.64 -3.04
CA ARG A 349 1.64 -24.08 -3.32
C ARG A 349 0.52 -24.76 -2.54
N TYR A 350 0.29 -24.32 -1.29
CA TYR A 350 -0.62 -24.99 -0.38
C TYR A 350 -1.68 -24.07 0.24
N GLY A 351 -1.28 -22.90 0.75
CA GLY A 351 -2.15 -22.03 1.51
C GLY A 351 -3.27 -21.43 0.66
N TYR A 352 -2.93 -20.80 -0.44
CA TYR A 352 -3.91 -20.17 -1.32
C TYR A 352 -4.90 -21.17 -1.94
N PRO A 353 -4.49 -22.33 -2.51
CA PRO A 353 -5.43 -23.34 -3.00
C PRO A 353 -6.37 -23.89 -1.93
N LEU A 354 -5.87 -24.07 -0.70
CA LEU A 354 -6.68 -24.54 0.43
C LEU A 354 -7.75 -23.51 0.80
N ILE A 355 -7.34 -22.24 0.99
CA ILE A 355 -8.26 -21.17 1.35
C ILE A 355 -9.24 -20.88 0.20
N ALA A 356 -8.81 -20.92 -1.05
CA ALA A 356 -9.70 -20.76 -2.20
C ALA A 356 -10.81 -21.84 -2.23
N LYS A 357 -10.46 -23.10 -1.96
CA LYS A 357 -11.44 -24.20 -1.82
C LYS A 357 -12.40 -23.97 -0.64
N LEU A 358 -11.86 -23.55 0.51
CA LEU A 358 -12.66 -23.25 1.70
C LEU A 358 -13.63 -22.09 1.42
N MET A 359 -13.13 -20.99 0.83
CA MET A 359 -13.93 -19.84 0.45
C MET A 359 -15.01 -20.21 -0.56
N ALA A 360 -14.72 -21.06 -1.55
CA ALA A 360 -15.71 -21.53 -2.50
C ALA A 360 -16.84 -22.32 -1.83
N LYS A 361 -16.55 -23.12 -0.79
CA LYS A 361 -17.57 -23.80 0.02
C LYS A 361 -18.38 -22.81 0.87
N LEU A 362 -17.70 -21.89 1.56
CA LEU A 362 -18.34 -20.90 2.42
C LEU A 362 -19.18 -19.90 1.65
N LYS A 363 -18.81 -19.56 0.42
CA LYS A 363 -19.51 -18.58 -0.42
C LYS A 363 -20.98 -18.92 -0.66
N LYS A 364 -21.35 -20.19 -0.60
CA LYS A 364 -22.74 -20.63 -0.68
C LYS A 364 -23.58 -20.21 0.53
N HIS A 365 -22.92 -19.97 1.68
CA HIS A 365 -23.55 -19.63 2.96
C HIS A 365 -23.33 -18.17 3.37
N ILE A 366 -22.42 -17.46 2.69
CA ILE A 366 -22.14 -16.05 2.94
C ILE A 366 -23.18 -15.19 2.23
N LEU A 367 -24.05 -14.59 3.03
CA LEU A 367 -25.00 -13.60 2.52
C LEU A 367 -24.28 -12.22 2.38
N PRO A 368 -24.66 -11.39 1.40
CA PRO A 368 -24.04 -10.08 1.20
C PRO A 368 -23.99 -9.19 2.45
N TRP A 369 -25.03 -9.20 3.27
CA TRP A 369 -25.10 -8.43 4.50
C TRP A 369 -24.03 -8.86 5.53
N MET A 370 -23.66 -10.14 5.58
CA MET A 370 -22.60 -10.64 6.47
C MET A 370 -21.25 -9.99 6.13
N THR A 371 -20.93 -9.83 4.85
CA THR A 371 -19.72 -9.12 4.42
C THR A 371 -19.74 -7.65 4.85
N VAL A 372 -20.89 -6.99 4.71
CA VAL A 372 -21.04 -5.59 5.14
C VAL A 372 -20.84 -5.47 6.65
N VAL A 373 -21.52 -6.30 7.45
CA VAL A 373 -21.37 -6.30 8.92
C VAL A 373 -19.92 -6.56 9.31
N LEU A 374 -19.26 -7.55 8.69
CA LEU A 374 -17.87 -7.87 8.98
C LEU A 374 -16.92 -6.74 8.60
N THR A 375 -17.16 -6.08 7.46
CA THR A 375 -16.39 -4.91 7.02
C THR A 375 -16.53 -3.76 8.02
N VAL A 376 -17.76 -3.45 8.43
CA VAL A 376 -18.04 -2.40 9.42
C VAL A 376 -17.41 -2.74 10.77
N PHE A 377 -17.55 -3.99 11.24
CA PHE A 377 -16.92 -4.46 12.46
C PHE A 377 -15.41 -4.28 12.43
N MET A 378 -14.74 -4.71 11.37
CA MET A 378 -13.29 -4.59 11.24
C MET A 378 -12.86 -3.12 11.15
N ALA A 379 -13.57 -2.29 10.41
CA ALA A 379 -13.28 -0.86 10.29
C ALA A 379 -13.40 -0.15 11.64
N VAL A 380 -14.49 -0.42 12.38
CA VAL A 380 -14.71 0.15 13.75
C VAL A 380 -13.63 -0.36 14.71
N ASN A 381 -13.33 -1.66 14.68
CA ASN A 381 -12.30 -2.25 15.53
C ASN A 381 -10.92 -1.66 15.25
N MET A 382 -10.53 -1.51 13.97
CA MET A 382 -9.27 -0.86 13.59
C MET A 382 -9.21 0.60 14.04
N GLY A 383 -10.28 1.38 13.82
CA GLY A 383 -10.35 2.76 14.24
C GLY A 383 -10.26 2.91 15.77
N LEU A 384 -11.03 2.09 16.49
CA LEU A 384 -11.02 2.10 17.96
C LEU A 384 -9.67 1.67 18.53
N SER A 385 -9.04 0.65 17.93
CA SER A 385 -7.71 0.18 18.33
C SER A 385 -6.64 1.26 18.15
N GLY A 386 -6.69 1.99 17.04
CA GLY A 386 -5.80 3.12 16.78
C GLY A 386 -6.00 4.26 17.80
N LEU A 387 -7.25 4.62 18.08
CA LEU A 387 -7.58 5.64 19.10
C LEU A 387 -7.14 5.21 20.50
N ALA A 388 -7.39 3.96 20.87
CA ALA A 388 -6.99 3.41 22.17
C ALA A 388 -5.46 3.39 22.32
N LEU A 389 -4.73 3.06 21.26
CA LEU A 389 -3.26 3.05 21.27
C LEU A 389 -2.70 4.47 21.36
N ALA A 390 -3.23 5.42 20.60
CA ALA A 390 -2.85 6.83 20.68
C ALA A 390 -3.15 7.41 22.07
N ARG A 391 -4.30 7.06 22.68
CA ARG A 391 -4.63 7.49 24.04
C ARG A 391 -3.74 6.82 25.09
N TYR A 392 -3.40 5.55 24.92
CA TYR A 392 -2.45 4.84 25.76
C TYR A 392 -1.07 5.53 25.76
N ASP A 393 -0.58 5.92 24.58
CA ASP A 393 0.67 6.68 24.47
C ASP A 393 0.60 8.04 25.16
N ALA A 394 -0.45 8.82 24.92
CA ALA A 394 -0.69 10.12 25.57
C ALA A 394 -0.76 9.99 27.10
N ARG A 395 -1.52 9.01 27.62
CA ARG A 395 -1.68 8.76 29.05
C ARG A 395 -0.39 8.32 29.73
N THR A 396 0.40 7.44 29.10
CA THR A 396 1.69 7.01 29.62
C THR A 396 2.78 8.11 29.51
N SER A 397 2.52 9.15 28.71
CA SER A 397 3.31 10.38 28.66
C SER A 397 2.83 11.45 29.66
N GLY A 398 1.88 11.12 30.53
CA GLY A 398 1.38 12.02 31.59
C GLY A 398 0.31 13.03 31.13
N LEU A 399 -0.24 12.90 29.93
CA LEU A 399 -1.28 13.79 29.44
C LEU A 399 -2.66 13.41 29.99
N ALA A 400 -3.32 14.37 30.66
CA ALA A 400 -4.68 14.21 31.13
C ALA A 400 -5.69 14.06 29.96
N PRO A 401 -6.88 13.44 30.19
CA PRO A 401 -7.93 13.38 29.18
C PRO A 401 -8.41 14.80 28.80
N ALA A 402 -8.39 15.12 27.51
CA ALA A 402 -8.77 16.43 26.99
C ALA A 402 -10.27 16.53 26.63
N ASN A 403 -10.93 15.40 26.42
CA ASN A 403 -12.32 15.35 25.95
C ASN A 403 -13.04 14.07 26.43
N ARG A 404 -14.36 13.98 26.17
CA ARG A 404 -15.16 12.82 26.57
C ARG A 404 -14.73 11.49 25.94
N LEU A 405 -14.17 11.54 24.75
CA LEU A 405 -13.65 10.33 24.10
C LEU A 405 -12.42 9.81 24.83
N ASP A 406 -11.52 10.70 25.28
CA ASP A 406 -10.34 10.29 26.05
C ASP A 406 -10.74 9.64 27.38
N VAL A 407 -11.77 10.19 28.06
CA VAL A 407 -12.32 9.61 29.31
C VAL A 407 -12.88 8.21 29.01
N PHE A 408 -13.70 8.06 27.97
CA PHE A 408 -14.23 6.76 27.55
C PHE A 408 -13.13 5.74 27.25
N LEU A 409 -12.07 6.18 26.55
CA LEU A 409 -10.92 5.31 26.23
C LEU A 409 -10.13 4.93 27.48
N ASP A 410 -9.98 5.84 28.45
CA ASP A 410 -9.31 5.58 29.73
C ASP A 410 -10.08 4.56 30.59
N GLU A 411 -11.40 4.63 30.59
CA GLU A 411 -12.26 3.71 31.35
C GLU A 411 -12.33 2.29 30.74
N HIS A 412 -12.35 2.19 29.41
CA HIS A 412 -12.58 0.92 28.72
C HIS A 412 -11.31 0.25 28.22
N PHE A 413 -10.22 1.01 28.02
CA PHE A 413 -8.92 0.56 27.52
C PHE A 413 -7.81 1.08 28.44
N ASP A 414 -7.84 0.64 29.70
CA ASP A 414 -6.84 0.99 30.71
C ASP A 414 -5.44 0.45 30.36
N ASN A 415 -4.42 0.87 31.09
CA ASN A 415 -3.04 0.47 30.85
C ASN A 415 -2.87 -1.05 30.92
N ALA A 416 -3.50 -1.71 31.90
CA ALA A 416 -3.37 -3.15 32.06
C ALA A 416 -3.98 -3.94 30.89
N ARG A 417 -5.05 -3.43 30.27
CA ARG A 417 -5.65 -3.98 29.07
C ARG A 417 -4.75 -3.75 27.85
N MET A 418 -4.23 -2.53 27.69
CA MET A 418 -3.37 -2.18 26.56
C MET A 418 -2.06 -2.95 26.58
N GLU A 419 -1.43 -3.14 27.73
CA GLU A 419 -0.23 -3.95 27.89
C GLU A 419 -0.46 -5.44 27.59
N ARG A 420 -1.66 -5.97 27.88
CA ARG A 420 -2.04 -7.34 27.49
C ARG A 420 -2.24 -7.48 25.99
N VAL A 421 -2.83 -6.50 25.35
CA VAL A 421 -3.09 -6.53 23.89
C VAL A 421 -1.81 -6.26 23.12
N TYR A 422 -0.99 -5.32 23.57
CA TYR A 422 0.23 -4.86 22.90
C TYR A 422 1.49 -5.04 23.77
N PRO A 423 1.84 -6.27 24.16
CA PRO A 423 2.94 -6.51 25.12
C PRO A 423 4.31 -6.09 24.61
N ASN A 424 4.48 -5.95 23.30
CA ASN A 424 5.74 -5.57 22.66
C ASN A 424 5.78 -4.11 22.16
N ALA A 425 4.75 -3.31 22.43
CA ALA A 425 4.74 -1.91 22.03
C ALA A 425 5.83 -1.14 22.82
N LYS A 426 6.89 -0.73 22.12
CA LYS A 426 7.97 0.09 22.68
C LYS A 426 7.82 1.50 22.18
N LYS A 427 7.88 2.50 23.08
CA LYS A 427 7.91 3.90 22.70
C LYS A 427 9.21 4.22 21.97
N THR A 428 9.11 4.95 20.89
CA THR A 428 10.23 5.60 20.24
C THR A 428 10.38 6.97 20.88
N GLY A 429 11.47 7.14 21.64
CA GLY A 429 11.80 8.40 22.33
C GLY A 429 12.16 9.52 21.37
#